data_64f36e3373f95753b5f1e9b18ced37ef
#
_entry.id   64f36e3373f95753b5f1e9b18ced37ef
#
_cell.length_a   1.000
_cell.length_b   1.000
_cell.length_c   1.000
_cell.angle_alpha   90.00
_cell.angle_beta   90.00
_cell.angle_gamma   90.00
#
_symmetry.space_group_name_H-M   'P 1'
#
loop_
_entity.id
_entity.type
_entity.pdbx_description
1 polymer ?
#
loop_
_entity_poly.entity_id
_entity_poly.type
_entity_poly.pdbx_seq_one_letter_code
_entity_poly.pdbx_strand_id
1 'polypeptide(L)'
;MTRDYPRTEWDRAVDAVREAHLLLANGGFDGAASRAYYAAFHALTALFALEGRVFTKHSALEAAVHRDLVKAGKWSGDLGRDFSFCVDLRGVGDYGTEVRVDATQAADAIASARRILVAVRDLLPVNFPPVPDG
;
A
#
# COMPACT_ATOMS: atom_id res chain seq x y z
N MET A 1 6.98 4.65 -19.93
CA MET A 1 7.43 4.84 -18.53
C MET A 1 8.68 5.71 -18.54
N THR A 2 8.73 6.75 -17.71
CA THR A 2 9.87 7.62 -17.61
C THR A 2 10.92 7.06 -16.63
N ARG A 3 12.15 7.60 -16.67
CA ARG A 3 13.23 7.25 -15.74
C ARG A 3 12.82 7.46 -14.28
N ASP A 4 12.02 8.50 -14.01
CA ASP A 4 11.64 8.89 -12.65
C ASP A 4 10.35 8.23 -12.16
N TYR A 5 9.73 7.36 -12.97
CA TYR A 5 8.44 6.76 -12.65
C TYR A 5 8.47 5.97 -11.32
N PRO A 6 9.46 5.10 -11.06
CA PRO A 6 9.49 4.40 -9.77
C PRO A 6 9.57 5.37 -8.58
N ARG A 7 10.37 6.43 -8.69
CA ARG A 7 10.52 7.42 -7.64
C ARG A 7 9.22 8.19 -7.43
N THR A 8 8.54 8.57 -8.50
CA THR A 8 7.26 9.26 -8.42
C THR A 8 6.22 8.40 -7.70
N GLU A 9 6.16 7.11 -8.03
CA GLU A 9 5.23 6.19 -7.37
C GLU A 9 5.57 6.01 -5.90
N TRP A 10 6.85 5.92 -5.55
CA TRP A 10 7.25 5.85 -4.14
C TRP A 10 6.86 7.13 -3.38
N ASP A 11 7.05 8.30 -3.99
CA ASP A 11 6.64 9.57 -3.38
C ASP A 11 5.13 9.60 -3.14
N ARG A 12 4.33 9.06 -4.05
CA ARG A 12 2.88 8.91 -3.86
C ARG A 12 2.55 7.96 -2.71
N ALA A 13 3.32 6.90 -2.54
CA ALA A 13 3.14 5.98 -1.41
C ALA A 13 3.38 6.70 -0.08
N VAL A 14 4.45 7.47 0.02
CA VAL A 14 4.78 8.27 1.20
C VAL A 14 3.68 9.28 1.51
N ASP A 15 3.21 9.99 0.48
CA ASP A 15 2.12 10.96 0.64
C ASP A 15 0.84 10.26 1.10
N ALA A 16 0.50 9.11 0.52
CA ALA A 16 -0.72 8.39 0.87
C ALA A 16 -0.71 7.91 2.33
N VAL A 17 0.43 7.45 2.84
CA VAL A 17 0.48 7.02 4.25
C VAL A 17 0.37 8.20 5.21
N ARG A 18 0.91 9.37 4.84
CA ARG A 18 0.72 10.60 5.63
C ARG A 18 -0.74 11.02 5.64
N GLU A 19 -1.39 10.99 4.48
CA GLU A 19 -2.81 11.31 4.36
C GLU A 19 -3.68 10.35 5.18
N ALA A 20 -3.34 9.05 5.18
CA ALA A 20 -4.05 8.07 5.98
C ALA A 20 -3.98 8.41 7.48
N HIS A 21 -2.80 8.78 7.99
CA HIS A 21 -2.64 9.20 9.39
C HIS A 21 -3.46 10.45 9.71
N LEU A 22 -3.47 11.43 8.81
CA LEU A 22 -4.27 12.66 9.00
C LEU A 22 -5.76 12.35 9.07
N LEU A 23 -6.24 11.49 8.18
CA LEU A 23 -7.64 11.09 8.16
C LEU A 23 -8.02 10.30 9.42
N LEU A 24 -7.16 9.39 9.86
CA LEU A 24 -7.40 8.65 11.09
C LEU A 24 -7.53 9.61 12.29
N ALA A 25 -6.62 10.57 12.41
CA ALA A 25 -6.62 11.54 13.51
C ALA A 25 -7.88 12.41 13.53
N ASN A 26 -8.52 12.58 12.38
CA ASN A 26 -9.71 13.44 12.24
C ASN A 26 -11.02 12.63 12.06
N GLY A 27 -11.00 11.33 12.30
CA GLY A 27 -12.21 10.51 12.26
C GLY A 27 -12.66 10.08 10.87
N GLY A 28 -11.85 10.31 9.84
CA GLY A 28 -12.14 9.88 8.47
C GLY A 28 -11.69 8.45 8.21
N PHE A 29 -12.36 7.48 8.83
CA PHE A 29 -11.89 6.09 8.85
C PHE A 29 -11.98 5.39 7.50
N ASP A 30 -13.06 5.59 6.75
CA ASP A 30 -13.18 5.04 5.39
C ASP A 30 -12.06 5.58 4.49
N GLY A 31 -11.82 6.90 4.55
CA GLY A 31 -10.76 7.54 3.78
C GLY A 31 -9.37 7.09 4.22
N ALA A 32 -9.17 6.89 5.53
CA ALA A 32 -7.89 6.39 6.06
C ALA A 32 -7.58 5.00 5.52
N ALA A 33 -8.57 4.09 5.50
CA ALA A 33 -8.40 2.75 4.94
C ALA A 33 -8.10 2.79 3.45
N SER A 34 -8.78 3.66 2.70
CA SER A 34 -8.53 3.85 1.27
C SER A 34 -7.11 4.34 1.02
N ARG A 35 -6.66 5.36 1.76
CA ARG A 35 -5.30 5.90 1.62
C ARG A 35 -4.23 4.87 2.02
N ALA A 36 -4.50 4.05 3.03
CA ALA A 36 -3.59 2.96 3.41
C ALA A 36 -3.40 1.97 2.26
N TYR A 37 -4.49 1.56 1.59
CA TYR A 37 -4.40 0.71 0.41
C TYR A 37 -3.56 1.37 -0.69
N TYR A 38 -3.82 2.65 -1.01
CA TYR A 38 -3.08 3.33 -2.07
C TYR A 38 -1.61 3.53 -1.71
N ALA A 39 -1.27 3.68 -0.44
CA ALA A 39 0.14 3.69 -0.02
C ALA A 39 0.82 2.37 -0.40
N ALA A 40 0.21 1.24 -0.05
CA ALA A 40 0.74 -0.07 -0.43
C ALA A 40 0.78 -0.26 -1.94
N PHE A 41 -0.28 0.14 -2.64
CA PHE A 41 -0.39 0.02 -4.10
C PHE A 41 0.72 0.79 -4.81
N HIS A 42 0.94 2.06 -4.43
CA HIS A 42 1.98 2.87 -5.05
C HIS A 42 3.39 2.37 -4.72
N ALA A 43 3.61 1.89 -3.50
CA ALA A 43 4.90 1.31 -3.11
C ALA A 43 5.22 0.08 -3.97
N LEU A 44 4.24 -0.80 -4.15
CA LEU A 44 4.40 -2.01 -4.98
C LEU A 44 4.54 -1.66 -6.46
N THR A 45 3.82 -0.64 -6.92
CA THR A 45 3.98 -0.13 -8.28
C THR A 45 5.43 0.32 -8.50
N ALA A 46 6.01 1.05 -7.54
CA ALA A 46 7.40 1.48 -7.61
C ALA A 46 8.37 0.29 -7.69
N LEU A 47 8.15 -0.71 -6.85
CA LEU A 47 9.00 -1.92 -6.82
C LEU A 47 8.97 -2.66 -8.16
N PHE A 48 7.78 -2.93 -8.68
CA PHE A 48 7.64 -3.64 -9.96
C PHE A 48 8.17 -2.80 -11.13
N ALA A 49 8.02 -1.47 -11.07
CA ALA A 49 8.53 -0.57 -12.11
C ALA A 49 10.05 -0.65 -12.25
N LEU A 50 10.77 -0.86 -11.15
CA LEU A 50 12.22 -1.07 -11.20
C LEU A 50 12.61 -2.34 -11.97
N GLU A 51 11.70 -3.31 -12.07
CA GLU A 51 11.87 -4.53 -12.86
C GLU A 51 11.30 -4.38 -14.28
N GLY A 52 10.89 -3.18 -14.67
CA GLY A 52 10.30 -2.91 -15.98
C GLY A 52 8.83 -3.36 -16.11
N ARG A 53 8.15 -3.61 -14.98
CA ARG A 53 6.76 -4.10 -14.97
C ARG A 53 5.82 -2.98 -14.57
N VAL A 54 4.87 -2.67 -15.46
CA VAL A 54 3.85 -1.65 -15.22
C VAL A 54 2.48 -2.30 -15.31
N PHE A 55 1.63 -2.03 -14.32
CA PHE A 55 0.28 -2.57 -14.27
C PHE A 55 -0.74 -1.47 -14.51
N THR A 56 -1.71 -1.73 -15.39
CA THR A 56 -2.81 -0.80 -15.69
C THR A 56 -4.06 -1.11 -14.88
N LYS A 57 -4.12 -2.29 -14.25
CA LYS A 57 -5.27 -2.72 -13.45
C LYS A 57 -4.80 -3.08 -12.03
N HIS A 58 -5.57 -2.65 -11.04
CA HIS A 58 -5.32 -2.98 -9.63
C HIS A 58 -5.30 -4.49 -9.42
N SER A 59 -6.26 -5.22 -10.01
CA SER A 59 -6.34 -6.68 -9.87
C SER A 59 -5.11 -7.39 -10.42
N ALA A 60 -4.49 -6.88 -11.47
CA ALA A 60 -3.28 -7.47 -12.05
C ALA A 60 -2.09 -7.29 -11.11
N LEU A 61 -1.94 -6.13 -10.50
CA LEU A 61 -0.90 -5.90 -9.50
C LEU A 61 -1.12 -6.79 -8.26
N GLU A 62 -2.36 -6.85 -7.78
CA GLU A 62 -2.72 -7.68 -6.62
C GLU A 62 -2.38 -9.15 -6.86
N ALA A 63 -2.72 -9.67 -8.05
CA ALA A 63 -2.37 -11.03 -8.42
C ALA A 63 -0.85 -11.24 -8.47
N ALA A 64 -0.12 -10.26 -9.00
CA ALA A 64 1.35 -10.33 -9.08
C ALA A 64 1.99 -10.36 -7.69
N VAL A 65 1.46 -9.62 -6.71
CA VAL A 65 1.96 -9.63 -5.33
C VAL A 65 1.89 -11.04 -4.76
N HIS A 66 0.75 -11.70 -4.86
CA HIS A 66 0.58 -13.04 -4.29
C HIS A 66 1.37 -14.10 -5.05
N ARG A 67 1.43 -14.01 -6.37
CA ARG A 67 2.14 -14.97 -7.19
C ARG A 67 3.66 -14.80 -7.14
N ASP A 68 4.14 -13.56 -7.31
CA ASP A 68 5.55 -13.30 -7.58
C ASP A 68 6.33 -12.88 -6.33
N LEU A 69 5.66 -12.49 -5.26
CA LEU A 69 6.31 -12.15 -3.99
C LEU A 69 6.02 -13.22 -2.92
N VAL A 70 4.76 -13.52 -2.64
CA VAL A 70 4.40 -14.46 -1.58
C VAL A 70 4.66 -15.91 -1.99
N LYS A 71 4.06 -16.37 -3.07
CA LYS A 71 4.23 -17.76 -3.55
C LYS A 71 5.67 -18.05 -3.96
N ALA A 72 6.36 -17.06 -4.52
CA ALA A 72 7.75 -17.19 -4.92
C ALA A 72 8.72 -17.17 -3.72
N GLY A 73 8.23 -16.98 -2.51
CA GLY A 73 9.02 -17.00 -1.29
C GLY A 73 9.85 -15.75 -1.02
N LYS A 74 9.64 -14.68 -1.76
CA LYS A 74 10.32 -13.39 -1.54
C LYS A 74 9.74 -12.63 -0.37
N TRP A 75 8.45 -12.81 -0.09
CA TRP A 75 7.71 -12.20 1.01
C TRP A 75 7.15 -13.28 1.92
N SER A 76 7.05 -12.98 3.22
CA SER A 76 6.36 -13.84 4.17
C SER A 76 4.85 -13.88 3.89
N GLY A 77 4.19 -14.93 4.35
CA GLY A 77 2.73 -15.00 4.31
C GLY A 77 2.07 -13.86 5.08
N ASP A 78 2.73 -13.34 6.13
CA ASP A 78 2.21 -12.21 6.91
C ASP A 78 2.10 -10.94 6.07
N LEU A 79 3.09 -10.65 5.22
CA LEU A 79 3.01 -9.49 4.32
C LEU A 79 1.91 -9.67 3.26
N GLY A 80 1.69 -10.89 2.78
CA GLY A 80 0.58 -11.20 1.90
C GLY A 80 -0.77 -10.94 2.56
N ARG A 81 -0.91 -11.34 3.82
CA ARG A 81 -2.12 -11.07 4.61
C ARG A 81 -2.32 -9.58 4.88
N ASP A 82 -1.23 -8.85 5.16
CA ASP A 82 -1.28 -7.38 5.31
C ASP A 82 -1.84 -6.73 4.06
N PHE A 83 -1.38 -7.15 2.89
CA PHE A 83 -1.86 -6.59 1.63
C PHE A 83 -3.32 -6.95 1.37
N SER A 84 -3.72 -8.20 1.59
CA SER A 84 -5.12 -8.63 1.45
C SER A 84 -6.04 -7.85 2.40
N PHE A 85 -5.60 -7.60 3.62
CA PHE A 85 -6.36 -6.78 4.57
C PHE A 85 -6.59 -5.36 4.05
N CYS A 86 -5.53 -4.73 3.51
CA CYS A 86 -5.65 -3.40 2.91
C CYS A 86 -6.64 -3.40 1.74
N VAL A 87 -6.58 -4.41 0.88
CA VAL A 87 -7.52 -4.55 -0.26
C VAL A 87 -8.95 -4.64 0.24
N ASP A 88 -9.19 -5.50 1.24
CA ASP A 88 -10.54 -5.72 1.78
C ASP A 88 -11.11 -4.46 2.42
N LEU A 89 -10.30 -3.76 3.23
CA LEU A 89 -10.77 -2.55 3.91
C LEU A 89 -10.97 -1.37 2.94
N ARG A 90 -10.17 -1.29 1.90
CA ARG A 90 -10.42 -0.31 0.84
C ARG A 90 -11.78 -0.56 0.19
N GLY A 91 -12.13 -1.82 -0.05
CA GLY A 91 -13.44 -2.18 -0.57
C GLY A 91 -14.58 -1.72 0.33
N VAL A 92 -14.45 -1.92 1.64
CA VAL A 92 -15.44 -1.44 2.61
C VAL A 92 -15.53 0.09 2.60
N GLY A 93 -14.39 0.79 2.65
CA GLY A 93 -14.34 2.24 2.72
C GLY A 93 -14.86 2.94 1.47
N ASP A 94 -14.56 2.39 0.28
CA ASP A 94 -14.94 3.03 -1.00
C ASP A 94 -16.34 2.62 -1.47
N TYR A 95 -16.76 1.39 -1.19
CA TYR A 95 -17.96 0.81 -1.81
C TYR A 95 -18.99 0.29 -0.82
N GLY A 96 -18.68 0.25 0.48
CA GLY A 96 -19.61 -0.19 1.50
C GLY A 96 -20.78 0.79 1.63
N THR A 97 -22.02 0.26 1.69
CA THR A 97 -23.22 1.10 1.82
C THR A 97 -23.67 1.24 3.26
N GLU A 98 -23.78 0.13 3.98
CA GLU A 98 -24.23 0.11 5.38
C GLU A 98 -23.07 -0.10 6.35
N VAL A 99 -22.07 -0.90 5.94
CA VAL A 99 -20.90 -1.19 6.77
C VAL A 99 -19.84 -0.14 6.51
N ARG A 100 -19.33 0.43 7.60
CA ARG A 100 -18.27 1.44 7.55
C ARG A 100 -17.04 0.92 8.27
N VAL A 101 -15.88 1.46 7.89
CA VAL A 101 -14.61 1.18 8.57
C VAL A 101 -14.64 1.87 9.94
N ASP A 102 -14.30 1.13 10.99
CA ASP A 102 -14.15 1.72 12.33
C ASP A 102 -12.71 2.18 12.59
N ALA A 103 -12.51 2.86 13.72
CA ALA A 103 -11.19 3.42 14.09
C ALA A 103 -10.11 2.35 14.20
N THR A 104 -10.44 1.20 14.81
CA THR A 104 -9.49 0.09 14.98
C THR A 104 -9.09 -0.50 13.64
N GLN A 105 -10.06 -0.75 12.77
CA GLN A 105 -9.80 -1.28 11.42
C GLN A 105 -8.95 -0.32 10.61
N ALA A 106 -9.22 0.99 10.67
CA ALA A 106 -8.44 2.00 9.97
C ALA A 106 -6.99 2.02 10.47
N ALA A 107 -6.80 1.99 11.79
CA ALA A 107 -5.46 1.94 12.39
C ALA A 107 -4.70 0.67 11.98
N ASP A 108 -5.38 -0.48 11.96
CA ASP A 108 -4.78 -1.75 11.55
C ASP A 108 -4.42 -1.73 10.06
N ALA A 109 -5.25 -1.12 9.22
CA ALA A 109 -4.94 -0.99 7.79
C ALA A 109 -3.69 -0.13 7.57
N ILE A 110 -3.56 0.97 8.30
CA ILE A 110 -2.36 1.81 8.23
C ILE A 110 -1.13 1.03 8.69
N ALA A 111 -1.22 0.29 9.79
CA ALA A 111 -0.11 -0.52 10.28
C ALA A 111 0.31 -1.58 9.25
N SER A 112 -0.66 -2.25 8.62
CA SER A 112 -0.41 -3.21 7.54
C SER A 112 0.29 -2.56 6.36
N ALA A 113 -0.20 -1.41 5.91
CA ALA A 113 0.41 -0.66 4.81
C ALA A 113 1.84 -0.23 5.15
N ARG A 114 2.09 0.23 6.38
CA ARG A 114 3.43 0.62 6.81
C ARG A 114 4.42 -0.55 6.78
N ARG A 115 4.00 -1.75 7.19
CA ARG A 115 4.86 -2.95 7.09
C ARG A 115 5.21 -3.26 5.65
N ILE A 116 4.25 -3.09 4.74
CA ILE A 116 4.50 -3.25 3.30
C ILE A 116 5.50 -2.21 2.80
N LEU A 117 5.31 -0.94 3.17
CA LEU A 117 6.22 0.13 2.75
C LEU A 117 7.65 -0.12 3.26
N VAL A 118 7.81 -0.58 4.49
CA VAL A 118 9.12 -0.92 5.04
C VAL A 118 9.77 -2.06 4.23
N ALA A 119 9.01 -3.12 3.93
CA ALA A 119 9.51 -4.24 3.13
C ALA A 119 9.91 -3.81 1.73
N VAL A 120 9.11 -2.96 1.09
CA VAL A 120 9.42 -2.41 -0.25
C VAL A 120 10.64 -1.51 -0.16
N ARG A 121 10.71 -0.61 0.84
CA ARG A 121 11.81 0.33 0.98
C ARG A 121 13.16 -0.36 1.06
N ASP A 122 13.21 -1.52 1.73
CA ASP A 122 14.45 -2.29 1.86
C ASP A 122 14.96 -2.81 0.51
N LEU A 123 14.11 -2.88 -0.50
CA LEU A 123 14.44 -3.34 -1.85
C LEU A 123 14.67 -2.19 -2.84
N LEU A 124 14.46 -0.95 -2.41
CA LEU A 124 14.62 0.24 -3.25
C LEU A 124 16.03 0.82 -3.13
N PRO A 125 16.48 1.60 -4.13
CA PRO A 125 17.76 2.34 -4.01
C PRO A 125 17.79 3.25 -2.79
N VAL A 126 18.97 3.41 -2.20
CA VAL A 126 19.14 4.14 -0.93
C VAL A 126 18.74 5.61 -1.00
N ASN A 127 18.74 6.21 -2.21
CA ASN A 127 18.36 7.61 -2.39
C ASN A 127 16.83 7.83 -2.40
N PHE A 128 16.03 6.78 -2.32
CA PHE A 128 14.58 6.94 -2.16
C PHE A 128 14.29 7.36 -0.72
N PRO A 129 13.31 8.26 -0.49
CA PRO A 129 12.98 8.71 0.86
C PRO A 129 12.59 7.56 1.79
N PRO A 130 12.86 7.68 3.10
CA PRO A 130 12.43 6.68 4.06
C PRO A 130 10.91 6.71 4.26
N VAL A 131 10.38 5.64 4.88
CA VAL A 131 8.98 5.60 5.31
C VAL A 131 8.81 6.65 6.41
N PRO A 132 7.82 7.55 6.32
CA PRO A 132 7.64 8.59 7.33
C PRO A 132 7.17 8.00 8.66
N ASP A 133 7.51 8.70 9.74
CA ASP A 133 7.00 8.36 11.08
C ASP A 133 5.48 8.57 11.11
N GLY A 134 4.81 7.71 11.84
CA GLY A 134 3.35 7.74 11.94
C GLY A 134 2.80 8.53 13.10
#